data_740b75b7df4b529e8f08f26fc68a67db
#
_entry.id   740b75b7df4b529e8f08f26fc68a67db
#
_cell.length_a   1.000
_cell.length_b   1.000
_cell.length_c   1.000
_cell.angle_alpha   90.00
_cell.angle_beta   90.00
_cell.angle_gamma   90.00
#
_symmetry.space_group_name_H-M   'P 1'
#
loop_
_entity.id
_entity.type
_entity.pdbx_description
1 polymer ?
#
loop_
_entity_poly.entity_id
_entity_poly.type
_entity_poly.pdbx_seq_one_letter_code
_entity_poly.pdbx_strand_id
1 'polypeptide(L)'
;MPPKVPEPSSGDLFRMALENIIDQNHALVRLAGLINWARFDEAFGAFYDDQKGRAGLPTRLMAGLHLLKHMKGVSDEQVCAAWLENPYFQAFCGADYFQHELPFDRSSMTRWRQRIGAQALESLLAETIAVAAKTEAVSSRQLARVTVDTTVQTKAIAHPSDSHLMLRAIEWLNRAARKHGIKLRQSFMRLAPRARKAAARLMHTGGHKQGLRWVRKLRTWLGRLIRDIERKIVGDTAAEAFFATVLARSRRIFEQQRTDKDKLYALHAPEVACIGKGKARTRYEFGVKTSIATINSKAKGGQFVVGAQSLPGNPYDGHTLGNQIDQVEQLTGISVRRASIDRGYRGHKVDRDGLDVIISNTRGITSPTIKREMRRRNAIEPVIGHMKDDGHLERNHLKGPEGDAINAVLTAAGHNLRLLEKWLRLLFVLFLAAFIQIHIRQSIRTIKHTPA
;
A
#
# COMPACT_ATOMS: atom_id res chain seq x y z
N MET A 1 19.34 15.72 -10.50
CA MET A 1 20.61 15.45 -9.77
C MET A 1 20.29 14.60 -8.57
N PRO A 2 21.17 13.68 -8.15
CA PRO A 2 21.00 12.90 -6.93
C PRO A 2 20.91 13.82 -5.70
N PRO A 3 20.39 13.32 -4.57
CA PRO A 3 20.37 14.05 -3.32
C PRO A 3 21.80 14.43 -2.91
N LYS A 4 21.99 15.69 -2.52
CA LYS A 4 23.24 16.07 -1.86
C LYS A 4 23.20 15.57 -0.42
N VAL A 5 24.27 14.96 0.04
CA VAL A 5 24.45 14.68 1.47
C VAL A 5 24.46 16.06 2.17
N PRO A 6 23.60 16.31 3.16
CA PRO A 6 23.66 17.55 3.91
C PRO A 6 25.07 17.70 4.52
N GLU A 7 25.75 18.80 4.27
CA GLU A 7 26.94 19.11 5.04
C GLU A 7 26.55 19.22 6.53
N PRO A 8 27.34 18.63 7.43
CA PRO A 8 27.10 18.83 8.85
C PRO A 8 27.11 20.32 9.08
N SER A 9 25.97 20.86 9.49
CA SER A 9 25.83 22.29 9.77
C SER A 9 26.76 22.63 10.94
N SER A 10 27.87 23.32 10.65
CA SER A 10 28.78 23.83 11.65
C SER A 10 27.97 24.71 12.60
N GLY A 11 27.80 24.23 13.83
CA GLY A 11 27.43 24.96 15.04
C GLY A 11 26.54 26.20 14.91
N ASP A 12 25.26 25.99 14.57
CA ASP A 12 24.28 27.04 14.77
C ASP A 12 23.97 27.06 16.28
N LEU A 13 24.68 27.90 17.04
CA LEU A 13 24.61 28.02 18.50
C LEU A 13 23.19 28.22 19.03
N PHE A 14 22.26 28.65 18.18
CA PHE A 14 20.88 28.96 18.56
C PHE A 14 19.88 27.89 18.10
N ARG A 15 20.30 26.83 17.35
CA ARG A 15 19.44 25.72 16.98
C ARG A 15 19.59 24.58 17.98
N MET A 16 18.46 24.13 18.50
CA MET A 16 18.43 22.99 19.39
C MET A 16 18.58 21.69 18.58
N ALA A 17 19.67 20.95 18.86
CA ALA A 17 19.88 19.64 18.26
C ALA A 17 18.79 18.66 18.74
N LEU A 18 18.24 17.86 17.83
CA LEU A 18 17.18 16.89 18.16
C LEU A 18 17.65 15.87 19.20
N GLU A 19 18.91 15.48 19.18
CA GLU A 19 19.49 14.54 20.16
C GLU A 19 19.36 15.01 21.62
N ASN A 20 19.31 16.32 21.86
CA ASN A 20 19.20 16.90 23.20
C ASN A 20 17.75 17.02 23.71
N ILE A 21 16.75 16.89 22.82
CA ILE A 21 15.34 17.06 23.17
C ILE A 21 14.51 15.77 23.06
N ILE A 22 15.07 14.70 22.48
CA ILE A 22 14.38 13.42 22.32
C ILE A 22 14.98 12.35 23.23
N ASP A 23 14.14 11.43 23.69
CA ASP A 23 14.61 10.23 24.38
C ASP A 23 15.28 9.27 23.37
N GLN A 24 16.59 9.07 23.53
CA GLN A 24 17.39 8.16 22.69
C GLN A 24 16.96 6.70 22.81
N ASN A 25 16.28 6.31 23.90
CA ASN A 25 15.73 4.98 24.10
C ASN A 25 14.35 4.80 23.46
N HIS A 26 13.75 5.86 22.94
CA HIS A 26 12.45 5.76 22.27
C HIS A 26 12.51 4.77 21.12
N ALA A 27 11.50 3.89 21.00
CA ALA A 27 11.48 2.79 20.03
C ALA A 27 11.70 3.24 18.57
N LEU A 28 11.17 4.41 18.19
CA LEU A 28 11.34 4.97 16.85
C LEU A 28 12.78 5.42 16.57
N VAL A 29 13.47 5.99 17.57
CA VAL A 29 14.87 6.41 17.45
C VAL A 29 15.76 5.17 17.30
N ARG A 30 15.55 4.16 18.15
CA ARG A 30 16.24 2.87 18.06
C ARG A 30 15.99 2.19 16.71
N LEU A 31 14.75 2.22 16.23
CA LEU A 31 14.40 1.69 14.92
C LEU A 31 15.14 2.42 13.79
N ALA A 32 15.23 3.75 13.84
CA ALA A 32 15.98 4.55 12.87
C ALA A 32 17.47 4.18 12.83
N GLY A 33 18.07 3.87 13.99
CA GLY A 33 19.47 3.42 14.10
C GLY A 33 19.70 2.00 13.61
N LEU A 34 18.66 1.16 13.49
CA LEU A 34 18.77 -0.21 13.00
C LEU A 34 18.65 -0.32 11.48
N ILE A 35 17.95 0.62 10.84
CA ILE A 35 17.73 0.69 9.38
C ILE A 35 19.03 1.07 8.68
N ASN A 36 19.39 0.35 7.64
CA ASN A 36 20.50 0.69 6.76
C ASN A 36 20.07 1.71 5.70
N TRP A 37 20.16 3.00 6.03
CA TRP A 37 19.76 4.09 5.13
C TRP A 37 20.64 4.20 3.89
N ALA A 38 21.92 3.87 3.97
CA ALA A 38 22.87 3.92 2.84
C ALA A 38 22.44 2.97 1.70
N ARG A 39 21.85 1.83 2.03
CA ARG A 39 21.29 0.91 1.04
C ARG A 39 20.23 1.55 0.16
N PHE A 40 19.46 2.50 0.71
CA PHE A 40 18.46 3.22 -0.07
C PHE A 40 19.07 4.29 -0.97
N ASP A 41 20.19 4.92 -0.55
CA ASP A 41 20.91 5.85 -1.40
C ASP A 41 21.47 5.12 -2.64
N GLU A 42 22.01 3.93 -2.46
CA GLU A 42 22.46 3.08 -3.56
C GLU A 42 21.30 2.62 -4.46
N ALA A 43 20.23 2.08 -3.86
CA ALA A 43 19.10 1.54 -4.61
C ALA A 43 18.34 2.61 -5.39
N PHE A 44 18.27 3.84 -4.87
CA PHE A 44 17.48 4.91 -5.48
C PHE A 44 18.32 5.90 -6.28
N GLY A 45 19.65 5.89 -6.13
CA GLY A 45 20.57 6.78 -6.86
C GLY A 45 20.40 6.68 -8.37
N ALA A 46 20.24 5.47 -8.92
CA ALA A 46 20.06 5.22 -10.34
C ALA A 46 18.83 5.92 -10.98
N PHE A 47 17.88 6.39 -10.19
CA PHE A 47 16.68 7.10 -10.68
C PHE A 47 16.86 8.62 -10.81
N TYR A 48 18.08 9.12 -10.56
CA TYR A 48 18.42 10.54 -10.69
C TYR A 48 19.43 10.77 -11.81
N ASP A 49 19.28 11.87 -12.52
CA ASP A 49 20.24 12.33 -13.54
C ASP A 49 21.34 13.14 -12.86
N ASP A 50 22.60 12.77 -13.07
CA ASP A 50 23.75 13.41 -12.40
C ASP A 50 24.03 14.82 -12.88
N GLN A 51 23.54 15.19 -14.07
CA GLN A 51 23.88 16.46 -14.70
C GLN A 51 22.71 17.45 -14.84
N LYS A 52 21.47 16.97 -14.74
CA LYS A 52 20.29 17.81 -15.06
C LYS A 52 19.31 17.93 -13.88
N GLY A 53 18.84 19.16 -13.67
CA GLY A 53 17.76 19.47 -12.74
C GLY A 53 18.23 19.93 -11.37
N ARG A 54 17.24 20.20 -10.48
CA ARG A 54 17.48 20.53 -9.07
C ARG A 54 17.94 19.28 -8.32
N ALA A 55 18.82 19.44 -7.33
CA ALA A 55 19.20 18.36 -6.42
C ALA A 55 17.97 17.68 -5.82
N GLY A 56 18.01 16.36 -5.77
CA GLY A 56 16.96 15.56 -5.13
C GLY A 56 16.85 15.87 -3.65
N LEU A 57 15.68 15.57 -3.07
CA LEU A 57 15.51 15.59 -1.61
C LEU A 57 16.28 14.43 -0.98
N PRO A 58 16.78 14.56 0.25
CA PRO A 58 17.49 13.49 0.94
C PRO A 58 16.69 12.19 0.94
N THR A 59 17.33 11.09 0.56
CA THR A 59 16.68 9.77 0.44
C THR A 59 16.07 9.34 1.76
N ARG A 60 16.82 9.51 2.87
CA ARG A 60 16.34 9.17 4.21
C ARG A 60 15.08 9.95 4.59
N LEU A 61 14.99 11.24 4.22
CA LEU A 61 13.79 12.03 4.44
C LEU A 61 12.59 11.45 3.71
N MET A 62 12.74 11.17 2.41
CA MET A 62 11.64 10.69 1.58
C MET A 62 11.23 9.27 1.92
N ALA A 63 12.19 8.35 2.05
CA ALA A 63 11.94 6.97 2.48
C ALA A 63 11.33 6.92 3.89
N GLY A 64 11.87 7.70 4.82
CA GLY A 64 11.38 7.81 6.20
C GLY A 64 9.92 8.26 6.27
N LEU A 65 9.55 9.31 5.52
CA LEU A 65 8.16 9.78 5.44
C LEU A 65 7.21 8.71 4.88
N HIS A 66 7.63 7.96 3.84
CA HIS A 66 6.82 6.88 3.30
C HIS A 66 6.65 5.71 4.27
N LEU A 67 7.70 5.36 5.00
CA LEU A 67 7.65 4.34 6.05
C LEU A 67 6.74 4.79 7.20
N LEU A 68 6.90 6.02 7.70
CA LEU A 68 6.06 6.59 8.76
C LEU A 68 4.59 6.69 8.35
N LYS A 69 4.32 7.15 7.13
CA LYS A 69 2.97 7.21 6.56
C LYS A 69 2.26 5.86 6.66
N HIS A 70 2.88 4.79 6.16
CA HIS A 70 2.27 3.46 6.14
C HIS A 70 2.29 2.77 7.51
N MET A 71 3.27 3.10 8.35
CA MET A 71 3.32 2.64 9.75
C MET A 71 2.18 3.24 10.58
N LYS A 72 1.83 4.50 10.37
CA LYS A 72 0.79 5.21 11.12
C LYS A 72 -0.59 5.21 10.42
N GLY A 73 -0.69 4.70 9.18
CA GLY A 73 -1.94 4.64 8.43
C GLY A 73 -2.52 6.01 8.06
N VAL A 74 -1.68 6.98 7.75
CA VAL A 74 -2.07 8.38 7.49
C VAL A 74 -1.88 8.80 6.03
N SER A 75 -2.46 9.94 5.61
CA SER A 75 -2.25 10.50 4.27
C SER A 75 -0.88 11.19 4.11
N ASP A 76 -0.51 11.55 2.88
CA ASP A 76 0.71 12.33 2.61
C ASP A 76 0.68 13.68 3.35
N GLU A 77 -0.47 14.34 3.39
CA GLU A 77 -0.67 15.61 4.09
C GLU A 77 -0.54 15.44 5.60
N GLN A 78 -1.15 14.38 6.14
CA GLN A 78 -1.13 14.13 7.59
C GLN A 78 0.28 13.75 8.08
N VAL A 79 1.05 12.93 7.33
CA VAL A 79 2.41 12.60 7.75
C VAL A 79 3.33 13.82 7.68
N CYS A 80 3.15 14.70 6.69
CA CYS A 80 3.89 15.96 6.61
C CYS A 80 3.56 16.90 7.79
N ALA A 81 2.28 17.02 8.16
CA ALA A 81 1.87 17.80 9.32
C ALA A 81 2.43 17.20 10.62
N ALA A 82 2.29 15.88 10.80
CA ALA A 82 2.84 15.20 11.98
C ALA A 82 4.37 15.28 12.06
N TRP A 83 5.07 15.32 10.92
CA TRP A 83 6.52 15.50 10.90
C TRP A 83 6.95 16.86 11.46
N LEU A 84 6.20 17.93 11.16
CA LEU A 84 6.47 19.27 11.72
C LEU A 84 6.28 19.35 13.25
N GLU A 85 5.34 18.60 13.77
CA GLU A 85 4.95 18.63 15.18
C GLU A 85 5.75 17.64 16.04
N ASN A 86 6.33 16.59 15.43
CA ASN A 86 6.91 15.46 16.15
C ASN A 86 8.43 15.37 15.93
N PRO A 87 9.25 15.71 16.95
CA PRO A 87 10.70 15.64 16.86
C PRO A 87 11.22 14.22 16.59
N TYR A 88 10.53 13.18 17.05
CA TYR A 88 10.89 11.79 16.76
C TYR A 88 10.70 11.42 15.28
N PHE A 89 9.71 12.01 14.60
CA PHE A 89 9.53 11.81 13.16
C PHE A 89 10.64 12.51 12.38
N GLN A 90 11.04 13.70 12.81
CA GLN A 90 12.16 14.42 12.21
C GLN A 90 13.47 13.66 12.38
N ALA A 91 13.77 13.17 13.60
CA ALA A 91 14.96 12.35 13.87
C ALA A 91 14.96 11.04 13.08
N PHE A 92 13.82 10.35 12.95
CA PHE A 92 13.66 9.16 12.12
C PHE A 92 14.01 9.45 10.66
N CYS A 93 13.55 10.59 10.16
CA CYS A 93 13.81 11.06 8.79
C CYS A 93 15.19 11.70 8.59
N GLY A 94 16.06 11.74 9.62
CA GLY A 94 17.45 12.17 9.52
C GLY A 94 17.65 13.68 9.63
N ALA A 95 16.77 14.40 10.32
CA ALA A 95 17.04 15.77 10.69
C ALA A 95 17.92 15.81 11.95
N ASP A 96 18.94 16.67 11.94
CA ASP A 96 19.85 16.91 13.09
C ASP A 96 19.26 17.94 14.04
N TYR A 97 18.58 18.94 13.50
CA TYR A 97 17.95 20.02 14.22
C TYR A 97 16.45 20.04 14.01
N PHE A 98 15.70 20.53 14.98
CA PHE A 98 14.26 20.68 14.87
C PHE A 98 13.90 21.68 13.76
N GLN A 99 13.02 21.25 12.86
CA GLN A 99 12.56 22.02 11.71
C GLN A 99 11.15 22.53 11.96
N HIS A 100 10.92 23.83 11.72
CA HIS A 100 9.61 24.48 11.85
C HIS A 100 8.83 24.53 10.53
N GLU A 101 9.51 24.27 9.41
CA GLU A 101 8.93 24.29 8.07
C GLU A 101 9.30 23.03 7.28
N LEU A 102 8.43 22.63 6.36
CA LEU A 102 8.72 21.52 5.45
C LEU A 102 9.79 21.96 4.42
N PRO A 103 10.91 21.22 4.29
CA PRO A 103 11.95 21.57 3.30
C PRO A 103 11.53 21.25 1.85
N PHE A 104 10.28 20.85 1.61
CA PHE A 104 9.76 20.43 0.32
C PHE A 104 8.24 20.67 0.20
N ASP A 105 7.73 20.73 -1.03
CA ASP A 105 6.30 20.72 -1.32
C ASP A 105 5.70 19.31 -1.16
N ARG A 106 4.49 19.18 -0.61
CA ARG A 106 3.80 17.89 -0.36
C ARG A 106 3.69 17.02 -1.62
N SER A 107 3.53 17.64 -2.80
CA SER A 107 3.50 16.91 -4.06
C SER A 107 4.81 16.18 -4.38
N SER A 108 5.90 16.52 -3.70
CA SER A 108 7.18 15.84 -3.83
C SER A 108 7.11 14.38 -3.39
N MET A 109 6.29 14.03 -2.39
CA MET A 109 6.07 12.63 -2.01
C MET A 109 5.48 11.81 -3.17
N THR A 110 4.47 12.36 -3.86
CA THR A 110 3.88 11.70 -5.03
C THR A 110 4.88 11.57 -6.18
N ARG A 111 5.61 12.66 -6.51
CA ARG A 111 6.63 12.66 -7.56
C ARG A 111 7.76 11.68 -7.27
N TRP A 112 8.19 11.60 -6.02
CA TRP A 112 9.24 10.69 -5.58
C TRP A 112 8.81 9.23 -5.76
N ARG A 113 7.63 8.83 -5.27
CA ARG A 113 7.09 7.47 -5.46
C ARG A 113 7.01 7.07 -6.94
N GLN A 114 6.52 7.98 -7.79
CA GLN A 114 6.41 7.75 -9.23
C GLN A 114 7.75 7.61 -9.92
N ARG A 115 8.79 8.31 -9.44
CA ARG A 115 10.15 8.21 -9.97
C ARG A 115 10.80 6.89 -9.60
N ILE A 116 10.70 6.48 -8.34
CA ILE A 116 11.35 5.27 -7.83
C ILE A 116 10.65 4.01 -8.34
N GLY A 117 9.32 4.00 -8.40
CA GLY A 117 8.54 2.85 -8.84
C GLY A 117 8.41 1.75 -7.79
N ALA A 118 7.51 0.78 -8.07
CA ALA A 118 7.18 -0.27 -7.11
C ALA A 118 8.34 -1.22 -6.85
N GLN A 119 9.07 -1.63 -7.89
CA GLN A 119 10.15 -2.61 -7.79
C GLN A 119 11.27 -2.12 -6.89
N ALA A 120 11.74 -0.89 -7.06
CA ALA A 120 12.80 -0.35 -6.20
C ALA A 120 12.32 -0.11 -4.76
N LEU A 121 11.03 0.24 -4.56
CA LEU A 121 10.43 0.40 -3.24
C LEU A 121 10.31 -0.91 -2.47
N GLU A 122 10.45 -2.08 -3.10
CA GLU A 122 10.57 -3.37 -2.42
C GLU A 122 11.78 -3.40 -1.45
N SER A 123 12.82 -2.61 -1.72
CA SER A 123 13.95 -2.46 -0.80
C SER A 123 13.53 -1.96 0.59
N LEU A 124 12.47 -1.14 0.69
CA LEU A 124 11.92 -0.69 1.98
C LEU A 124 11.29 -1.87 2.75
N LEU A 125 10.59 -2.77 2.07
CA LEU A 125 10.06 -3.99 2.70
C LEU A 125 11.19 -4.94 3.10
N ALA A 126 12.17 -5.17 2.21
CA ALA A 126 13.34 -6.00 2.49
C ALA A 126 14.10 -5.52 3.73
N GLU A 127 14.28 -4.21 3.89
CA GLU A 127 14.96 -3.65 5.05
C GLU A 127 14.19 -3.90 6.35
N THR A 128 12.85 -3.83 6.35
CA THR A 128 12.07 -4.17 7.55
C THR A 128 12.25 -5.63 7.96
N ILE A 129 12.43 -6.55 7.01
CA ILE A 129 12.69 -7.97 7.26
C ILE A 129 14.13 -8.14 7.78
N ALA A 130 15.09 -7.43 7.21
CA ALA A 130 16.49 -7.46 7.66
C ALA A 130 16.62 -6.96 9.11
N VAL A 131 15.95 -5.86 9.47
CA VAL A 131 15.87 -5.36 10.86
C VAL A 131 15.22 -6.38 11.78
N ALA A 132 14.15 -7.07 11.34
CA ALA A 132 13.51 -8.12 12.14
C ALA A 132 14.45 -9.31 12.40
N ALA A 133 15.26 -9.69 11.42
CA ALA A 133 16.28 -10.72 11.59
C ALA A 133 17.41 -10.25 12.51
N LYS A 134 17.94 -9.04 12.30
CA LYS A 134 19.02 -8.43 13.12
C LYS A 134 18.64 -8.30 14.60
N THR A 135 17.38 -8.04 14.89
CA THR A 135 16.86 -7.90 16.26
C THR A 135 16.34 -9.22 16.87
N GLU A 136 16.55 -10.35 16.19
CA GLU A 136 16.04 -11.67 16.59
C GLU A 136 14.51 -11.73 16.77
N ALA A 137 13.80 -10.76 16.19
CA ALA A 137 12.33 -10.79 16.14
C ALA A 137 11.84 -11.97 15.29
N VAL A 138 12.64 -12.36 14.26
CA VAL A 138 12.43 -13.50 13.38
C VAL A 138 13.76 -14.20 13.09
N SER A 139 13.76 -15.53 12.95
CA SER A 139 14.96 -16.31 12.59
C SER A 139 14.93 -16.71 11.11
N SER A 140 16.11 -17.00 10.52
CA SER A 140 16.23 -17.49 9.14
C SER A 140 15.43 -18.78 8.89
N ARG A 141 15.35 -19.69 9.87
CA ARG A 141 14.52 -20.89 9.80
C ARG A 141 13.02 -20.57 9.67
N GLN A 142 12.58 -19.45 10.26
CA GLN A 142 11.19 -19.02 10.19
C GLN A 142 10.87 -18.36 8.85
N LEU A 143 11.83 -17.62 8.27
CA LEU A 143 11.73 -17.01 6.94
C LEU A 143 11.63 -18.05 5.81
N ALA A 144 12.24 -19.25 5.99
CA ALA A 144 12.15 -20.34 5.02
C ALA A 144 10.77 -21.04 4.96
N ARG A 145 9.78 -20.62 5.76
CA ARG A 145 8.44 -21.22 5.81
C ARG A 145 7.40 -20.14 5.75
N VAL A 146 6.61 -20.15 4.71
CA VAL A 146 5.66 -19.08 4.41
C VAL A 146 4.23 -19.56 4.30
N THR A 147 3.31 -18.67 4.57
CA THR A 147 1.89 -18.80 4.21
C THR A 147 1.61 -17.76 3.14
N VAL A 148 1.01 -18.18 2.04
CA VAL A 148 0.60 -17.30 0.95
C VAL A 148 -0.91 -17.31 0.84
N ASP A 149 -1.51 -16.11 0.72
CA ASP A 149 -2.94 -15.94 0.51
C ASP A 149 -3.19 -14.69 -0.34
N THR A 150 -4.37 -14.61 -0.98
CA THR A 150 -4.78 -13.44 -1.75
C THR A 150 -5.88 -12.65 -1.06
N THR A 151 -5.80 -11.35 -1.18
CA THR A 151 -6.87 -10.45 -0.75
C THR A 151 -7.17 -9.44 -1.85
N VAL A 152 -8.22 -8.62 -1.66
CA VAL A 152 -8.47 -7.46 -2.51
C VAL A 152 -7.98 -6.22 -1.81
N GLN A 153 -7.11 -5.49 -2.49
CA GLN A 153 -6.79 -4.12 -2.18
C GLN A 153 -7.84 -3.23 -2.82
N THR A 154 -8.75 -2.70 -2.01
CA THR A 154 -9.85 -1.89 -2.52
C THR A 154 -9.37 -0.50 -2.92
N LYS A 155 -9.85 -0.01 -4.06
CA LYS A 155 -9.56 1.33 -4.55
C LYS A 155 -10.48 2.36 -3.90
N ALA A 156 -9.96 3.54 -3.61
CA ALA A 156 -10.74 4.67 -3.08
C ALA A 156 -11.67 5.25 -4.15
N ILE A 157 -12.67 4.49 -4.56
CA ILE A 157 -13.69 4.88 -5.53
C ILE A 157 -15.09 4.87 -4.91
N ALA A 158 -16.00 5.67 -5.48
CA ALA A 158 -17.41 5.57 -5.14
C ALA A 158 -17.98 4.26 -5.73
N HIS A 159 -18.98 3.67 -5.05
CA HIS A 159 -19.64 2.44 -5.53
C HIS A 159 -20.09 2.58 -6.99
N PRO A 160 -19.64 1.70 -7.90
CA PRO A 160 -19.79 1.88 -9.35
C PRO A 160 -21.14 1.41 -9.87
N SER A 161 -22.19 2.18 -9.61
CA SER A 161 -23.46 1.96 -10.30
C SER A 161 -23.45 2.62 -11.69
N ASP A 162 -24.16 2.02 -12.67
CA ASP A 162 -24.22 2.55 -14.03
C ASP A 162 -24.67 4.01 -14.07
N SER A 163 -25.68 4.37 -13.26
CA SER A 163 -26.15 5.75 -13.16
C SER A 163 -25.10 6.72 -12.63
N HIS A 164 -24.25 6.27 -11.69
CA HIS A 164 -23.16 7.06 -11.14
C HIS A 164 -22.03 7.24 -12.16
N LEU A 165 -21.64 6.16 -12.84
CA LEU A 165 -20.60 6.20 -13.87
C LEU A 165 -20.97 7.11 -15.05
N MET A 166 -22.24 7.02 -15.52
CA MET A 166 -22.75 7.90 -16.59
C MET A 166 -22.77 9.38 -16.14
N LEU A 167 -23.19 9.67 -14.90
CA LEU A 167 -23.12 11.03 -14.36
C LEU A 167 -21.68 11.55 -14.37
N ARG A 168 -20.74 10.76 -13.86
CA ARG A 168 -19.32 11.16 -13.84
C ARG A 168 -18.73 11.35 -15.23
N ALA A 169 -19.13 10.54 -16.22
CA ALA A 169 -18.74 10.73 -17.61
C ALA A 169 -19.29 12.05 -18.18
N ILE A 170 -20.57 12.37 -17.93
CA ILE A 170 -21.19 13.64 -18.31
C ILE A 170 -20.42 14.82 -17.69
N GLU A 171 -20.13 14.78 -16.39
CA GLU A 171 -19.39 15.81 -15.69
C GLU A 171 -17.97 15.98 -16.26
N TRP A 172 -17.28 14.88 -16.58
CA TRP A 172 -15.93 14.90 -17.10
C TRP A 172 -15.87 15.48 -18.52
N LEU A 173 -16.78 15.06 -19.40
CA LEU A 173 -16.91 15.61 -20.75
C LEU A 173 -17.20 17.12 -20.72
N ASN A 174 -18.12 17.58 -19.85
CA ASN A 174 -18.39 19.02 -19.71
C ASN A 174 -17.18 19.81 -19.21
N ARG A 175 -16.42 19.26 -18.26
CA ARG A 175 -15.19 19.89 -17.76
C ARG A 175 -14.12 20.00 -18.86
N ALA A 176 -13.94 18.90 -19.62
CA ALA A 176 -13.01 18.86 -20.73
C ALA A 176 -13.41 19.86 -21.84
N ALA A 177 -14.68 19.90 -22.22
CA ALA A 177 -15.21 20.85 -23.21
C ALA A 177 -14.99 22.30 -22.78
N ARG A 178 -15.26 22.62 -21.51
CA ARG A 178 -15.01 23.98 -20.97
C ARG A 178 -13.53 24.35 -21.00
N LYS A 179 -12.64 23.39 -20.61
CA LYS A 179 -11.19 23.62 -20.60
C LYS A 179 -10.62 23.89 -22.00
N HIS A 180 -11.19 23.24 -23.02
CA HIS A 180 -10.76 23.41 -24.42
C HIS A 180 -11.59 24.44 -25.22
N GLY A 181 -12.49 25.18 -24.56
CA GLY A 181 -13.29 26.21 -25.21
C GLY A 181 -14.43 25.68 -26.11
N ILE A 182 -14.78 24.40 -26.06
CA ILE A 182 -15.83 23.81 -26.87
C ILE A 182 -17.21 24.15 -26.29
N LYS A 183 -18.01 24.91 -27.04
CA LYS A 183 -19.41 25.23 -26.67
C LYS A 183 -20.31 24.06 -26.99
N LEU A 184 -20.82 23.38 -25.93
CA LEU A 184 -21.75 22.27 -26.07
C LEU A 184 -23.16 22.78 -26.40
N ARG A 185 -23.93 22.00 -27.23
CA ARG A 185 -25.35 22.27 -27.49
C ARG A 185 -26.20 22.15 -26.21
N GLN A 186 -25.93 21.11 -25.40
CA GLN A 186 -26.57 20.87 -24.11
C GLN A 186 -25.55 20.27 -23.14
N SER A 187 -25.47 20.77 -21.93
CA SER A 187 -24.53 20.26 -20.92
C SER A 187 -25.08 19.15 -20.05
N PHE A 188 -26.41 19.07 -19.89
CA PHE A 188 -27.13 18.18 -18.98
C PHE A 188 -26.71 18.28 -17.50
N MET A 189 -25.89 19.25 -17.11
CA MET A 189 -25.31 19.37 -15.75
C MET A 189 -26.34 19.55 -14.64
N ARG A 190 -27.52 20.13 -14.94
CA ARG A 190 -28.63 20.26 -13.98
C ARG A 190 -29.51 19.02 -13.96
N LEU A 191 -29.71 18.36 -15.09
CA LEU A 191 -30.61 17.23 -15.25
C LEU A 191 -30.00 15.89 -14.80
N ALA A 192 -28.72 15.66 -15.10
CA ALA A 192 -28.06 14.40 -14.83
C ALA A 192 -27.96 14.05 -13.33
N PRO A 193 -27.60 14.98 -12.41
CA PRO A 193 -27.64 14.70 -10.97
C PRO A 193 -29.03 14.35 -10.45
N ARG A 194 -30.08 15.03 -10.94
CA ARG A 194 -31.49 14.76 -10.59
C ARG A 194 -31.90 13.35 -11.05
N ALA A 195 -31.57 13.00 -12.31
CA ALA A 195 -31.85 11.69 -12.89
C ALA A 195 -31.14 10.57 -12.11
N ARG A 196 -29.88 10.76 -11.73
CA ARG A 196 -29.14 9.79 -10.90
C ARG A 196 -29.79 9.61 -9.54
N LYS A 197 -30.18 10.70 -8.84
CA LYS A 197 -30.85 10.62 -7.55
C LYS A 197 -32.18 9.87 -7.66
N ALA A 198 -32.99 10.18 -8.69
CA ALA A 198 -34.25 9.49 -8.95
C ALA A 198 -34.04 8.00 -9.24
N ALA A 199 -33.07 7.64 -10.09
CA ALA A 199 -32.71 6.25 -10.37
C ALA A 199 -32.31 5.50 -9.08
N ALA A 200 -31.41 6.07 -8.28
CA ALA A 200 -30.95 5.46 -7.03
C ALA A 200 -32.10 5.23 -6.04
N ARG A 201 -32.94 6.24 -5.82
CA ARG A 201 -34.13 6.13 -4.92
C ARG A 201 -35.05 5.02 -5.37
N LEU A 202 -35.43 5.01 -6.64
CA LEU A 202 -36.38 4.02 -7.17
C LEU A 202 -35.81 2.60 -7.15
N MET A 203 -34.51 2.43 -7.40
CA MET A 203 -33.84 1.13 -7.26
C MET A 203 -33.87 0.62 -5.83
N HIS A 204 -33.71 1.51 -4.85
CA HIS A 204 -33.73 1.17 -3.42
C HIS A 204 -35.16 0.83 -2.93
N THR A 205 -36.16 1.53 -3.42
CA THR A 205 -37.58 1.36 -2.99
C THR A 205 -38.37 0.32 -3.81
N GLY A 206 -37.68 -0.51 -4.62
CA GLY A 206 -38.31 -1.56 -5.41
C GLY A 206 -38.90 -1.11 -6.77
N GLY A 207 -38.84 0.17 -7.11
CA GLY A 207 -39.36 0.73 -8.37
C GLY A 207 -38.38 0.50 -9.56
N HIS A 208 -37.87 -0.72 -9.72
CA HIS A 208 -36.77 -1.04 -10.67
C HIS A 208 -37.09 -0.63 -12.12
N LYS A 209 -38.32 -0.88 -12.62
CA LYS A 209 -38.70 -0.50 -14.00
C LYS A 209 -38.61 1.01 -14.23
N GLN A 210 -39.08 1.81 -13.25
CA GLN A 210 -39.00 3.27 -13.31
C GLN A 210 -37.58 3.78 -13.15
N GLY A 211 -36.80 3.18 -12.23
CA GLY A 211 -35.39 3.48 -12.03
C GLY A 211 -34.58 3.26 -13.33
N LEU A 212 -34.80 2.17 -14.05
CA LEU A 212 -34.18 1.89 -15.34
C LEU A 212 -34.53 2.93 -16.43
N ARG A 213 -35.72 3.55 -16.41
CA ARG A 213 -36.05 4.66 -17.34
C ARG A 213 -35.12 5.86 -17.11
N TRP A 214 -34.79 6.19 -15.87
CA TRP A 214 -33.83 7.26 -15.57
C TRP A 214 -32.39 6.92 -15.97
N VAL A 215 -31.98 5.67 -15.81
CA VAL A 215 -30.67 5.18 -16.30
C VAL A 215 -30.59 5.31 -17.83
N ARG A 216 -31.65 4.93 -18.56
CA ARG A 216 -31.71 5.10 -20.02
C ARG A 216 -31.62 6.58 -20.44
N LYS A 217 -32.27 7.51 -19.70
CA LYS A 217 -32.15 8.94 -19.96
C LYS A 217 -30.70 9.41 -19.79
N LEU A 218 -30.01 8.99 -18.72
CA LEU A 218 -28.58 9.31 -18.52
C LEU A 218 -27.74 8.78 -19.67
N ARG A 219 -27.97 7.56 -20.13
CA ARG A 219 -27.27 6.98 -21.29
C ARG A 219 -27.50 7.80 -22.54
N THR A 220 -28.75 8.19 -22.83
CA THR A 220 -29.10 9.04 -23.99
C THR A 220 -28.36 10.38 -23.94
N TRP A 221 -28.29 11.04 -22.78
CA TRP A 221 -27.61 12.32 -22.64
C TRP A 221 -26.10 12.19 -22.78
N LEU A 222 -25.51 11.13 -22.21
CA LEU A 222 -24.10 10.81 -22.39
C LEU A 222 -23.76 10.60 -23.87
N GLY A 223 -24.53 9.80 -24.60
CA GLY A 223 -24.32 9.55 -26.04
C GLY A 223 -24.48 10.84 -26.88
N ARG A 224 -25.39 11.76 -26.52
CA ARG A 224 -25.52 13.06 -27.17
C ARG A 224 -24.28 13.92 -26.98
N LEU A 225 -23.72 13.96 -25.75
CA LEU A 225 -22.49 14.72 -25.46
C LEU A 225 -21.28 14.15 -26.20
N ILE A 226 -21.12 12.84 -26.22
CA ILE A 226 -20.03 12.19 -26.95
C ILE A 226 -20.07 12.60 -28.42
N ARG A 227 -21.20 12.39 -29.10
CA ARG A 227 -21.35 12.74 -30.52
C ARG A 227 -21.25 14.25 -30.80
N ASP A 228 -21.66 15.11 -29.85
CA ASP A 228 -21.53 16.58 -30.02
C ASP A 228 -20.08 17.02 -29.99
N ILE A 229 -19.29 16.46 -29.05
CA ILE A 229 -17.85 16.75 -28.93
C ILE A 229 -17.12 16.19 -30.15
N GLU A 230 -17.32 14.92 -30.50
CA GLU A 230 -16.66 14.27 -31.63
C GLU A 230 -16.83 15.06 -32.94
N ARG A 231 -18.04 15.53 -33.24
CA ARG A 231 -18.29 16.35 -34.43
C ARG A 231 -17.56 17.70 -34.43
N LYS A 232 -17.26 18.25 -33.26
CA LYS A 232 -16.64 19.56 -33.10
C LYS A 232 -15.13 19.54 -33.07
N ILE A 233 -14.55 18.36 -32.80
CA ILE A 233 -13.09 18.20 -32.77
C ILE A 233 -12.52 17.62 -34.06
N VAL A 234 -13.35 17.13 -34.96
CA VAL A 234 -12.92 16.56 -36.24
C VAL A 234 -12.05 17.57 -37.00
N GLY A 235 -10.83 17.16 -37.36
CA GLY A 235 -9.86 17.99 -38.10
C GLY A 235 -8.99 18.89 -37.20
N ASP A 236 -9.24 18.93 -35.89
CA ASP A 236 -8.35 19.57 -34.92
C ASP A 236 -7.55 18.50 -34.17
N THR A 237 -6.34 18.23 -34.65
CA THR A 237 -5.46 17.19 -34.09
C THR A 237 -5.12 17.43 -32.61
N ALA A 238 -5.01 18.69 -32.20
CA ALA A 238 -4.74 19.02 -30.79
C ALA A 238 -5.95 18.72 -29.88
N ALA A 239 -7.15 19.08 -30.35
CA ALA A 239 -8.40 18.73 -29.66
C ALA A 239 -8.63 17.23 -29.64
N GLU A 240 -8.44 16.52 -30.76
CA GLU A 240 -8.57 15.07 -30.84
C GLU A 240 -7.66 14.37 -29.83
N ALA A 241 -6.38 14.73 -29.76
CA ALA A 241 -5.43 14.21 -28.78
C ALA A 241 -5.86 14.51 -27.32
N PHE A 242 -6.32 15.74 -27.05
CA PHE A 242 -6.79 16.14 -25.72
C PHE A 242 -8.01 15.32 -25.27
N PHE A 243 -8.97 15.09 -26.17
CA PHE A 243 -10.20 14.40 -25.86
C PHE A 243 -10.11 12.86 -25.94
N ALA A 244 -9.07 12.28 -26.53
CA ALA A 244 -8.93 10.85 -26.82
C ALA A 244 -9.26 9.97 -25.59
N THR A 245 -8.61 10.23 -24.45
CA THR A 245 -8.81 9.42 -23.24
C THR A 245 -10.22 9.60 -22.64
N VAL A 246 -10.72 10.83 -22.56
CA VAL A 246 -12.05 11.08 -21.96
C VAL A 246 -13.18 10.53 -22.82
N LEU A 247 -13.07 10.67 -24.13
CA LEU A 247 -14.05 10.10 -25.08
C LEU A 247 -14.01 8.56 -25.05
N ALA A 248 -12.85 7.95 -25.16
CA ALA A 248 -12.71 6.49 -25.12
C ALA A 248 -13.33 5.89 -23.85
N ARG A 249 -13.03 6.42 -22.67
CA ARG A 249 -13.59 5.93 -21.41
C ARG A 249 -15.09 6.23 -21.29
N SER A 250 -15.54 7.42 -21.75
CA SER A 250 -16.96 7.77 -21.74
C SER A 250 -17.78 6.90 -22.70
N ARG A 251 -17.22 6.57 -23.87
CA ARG A 251 -17.81 5.67 -24.84
C ARG A 251 -17.93 4.26 -24.26
N ARG A 252 -16.88 3.75 -23.59
CA ARG A 252 -16.94 2.46 -22.90
C ARG A 252 -18.06 2.42 -21.83
N ILE A 253 -18.22 3.47 -21.01
CA ILE A 253 -19.36 3.57 -20.06
C ILE A 253 -20.71 3.61 -20.77
N PHE A 254 -20.80 4.26 -21.93
CA PHE A 254 -22.02 4.32 -22.74
C PHE A 254 -22.41 2.97 -23.32
N GLU A 255 -21.45 2.18 -23.80
CA GLU A 255 -21.64 0.91 -24.50
C GLU A 255 -21.76 -0.28 -23.56
N GLN A 256 -21.03 -0.28 -22.43
CA GLN A 256 -20.95 -1.43 -21.54
C GLN A 256 -22.33 -1.91 -21.03
N GLN A 257 -22.44 -3.24 -20.95
CA GLN A 257 -23.62 -3.93 -20.46
C GLN A 257 -23.35 -4.69 -19.16
N ARG A 258 -24.41 -5.18 -18.52
CA ARG A 258 -24.30 -5.90 -17.24
C ARG A 258 -23.44 -7.17 -17.34
N THR A 259 -23.49 -7.84 -18.45
CA THR A 259 -22.83 -9.15 -18.72
C THR A 259 -21.39 -9.05 -19.17
N ASP A 260 -20.91 -7.84 -19.51
CA ASP A 260 -19.55 -7.68 -20.01
C ASP A 260 -18.52 -8.04 -18.95
N LYS A 261 -17.48 -8.77 -19.36
CA LYS A 261 -16.40 -9.20 -18.48
C LYS A 261 -15.44 -8.06 -18.16
N ASP A 262 -15.17 -7.19 -19.12
CA ASP A 262 -14.22 -6.08 -19.03
C ASP A 262 -14.90 -4.74 -18.77
N LYS A 263 -15.68 -4.61 -17.72
CA LYS A 263 -16.36 -3.36 -17.38
C LYS A 263 -15.40 -2.32 -16.79
N LEU A 264 -15.67 -1.08 -17.12
CA LEU A 264 -15.05 0.05 -16.44
C LEU A 264 -15.85 0.38 -15.17
N TYR A 265 -15.18 0.35 -14.02
CA TYR A 265 -15.79 0.61 -12.71
C TYR A 265 -15.46 2.01 -12.16
N ALA A 266 -14.44 2.68 -12.70
CA ALA A 266 -14.12 4.06 -12.38
C ALA A 266 -13.47 4.75 -13.58
N LEU A 267 -13.88 5.98 -13.89
CA LEU A 267 -13.32 6.75 -15.01
C LEU A 267 -11.86 7.17 -14.76
N HIS A 268 -11.53 7.50 -13.51
CA HIS A 268 -10.19 7.95 -13.12
C HIS A 268 -9.24 6.81 -12.76
N ALA A 269 -9.77 5.60 -12.55
CA ALA A 269 -9.03 4.40 -12.19
C ALA A 269 -9.50 3.20 -13.04
N PRO A 270 -9.13 3.15 -14.33
CA PRO A 270 -9.58 2.13 -15.27
C PRO A 270 -9.08 0.73 -14.92
N GLU A 271 -8.03 0.64 -14.13
CA GLU A 271 -7.41 -0.60 -13.65
C GLU A 271 -8.26 -1.37 -12.63
N VAL A 272 -9.32 -0.74 -12.08
CA VAL A 272 -10.16 -1.35 -11.04
C VAL A 272 -10.93 -2.54 -11.59
N ALA A 273 -10.76 -3.69 -10.96
CA ALA A 273 -11.53 -4.90 -11.22
C ALA A 273 -12.67 -5.07 -10.20
N CYS A 274 -13.72 -5.79 -10.59
CA CYS A 274 -14.78 -6.25 -9.69
C CYS A 274 -14.48 -7.70 -9.30
N ILE A 275 -14.16 -7.91 -8.03
CA ILE A 275 -13.71 -9.21 -7.51
C ILE A 275 -14.77 -9.77 -6.57
N GLY A 276 -15.28 -10.96 -6.90
CA GLY A 276 -16.22 -11.69 -6.05
C GLY A 276 -15.49 -12.42 -4.92
N LYS A 277 -15.88 -12.18 -3.67
CA LYS A 277 -15.28 -12.81 -2.48
C LYS A 277 -16.13 -13.93 -1.87
N GLY A 278 -17.32 -14.22 -2.42
CA GLY A 278 -18.22 -15.22 -1.86
C GLY A 278 -18.75 -14.92 -0.44
N LYS A 279 -18.47 -13.74 0.10
CA LYS A 279 -18.96 -13.32 1.43
C LYS A 279 -20.42 -12.91 1.35
N ALA A 280 -21.23 -13.35 2.31
CA ALA A 280 -22.67 -13.03 2.36
C ALA A 280 -22.95 -11.52 2.47
N ARG A 281 -22.13 -10.77 3.23
CA ARG A 281 -22.35 -9.35 3.51
C ARG A 281 -21.78 -8.43 2.41
N THR A 282 -20.65 -8.78 1.80
CA THR A 282 -19.99 -7.99 0.76
C THR A 282 -19.64 -8.90 -0.39
N ARG A 283 -20.56 -8.99 -1.36
CA ARG A 283 -20.43 -9.91 -2.49
C ARG A 283 -19.31 -9.54 -3.44
N TYR A 284 -19.07 -8.25 -3.64
CA TYR A 284 -18.08 -7.72 -4.58
C TYR A 284 -17.22 -6.65 -3.91
N GLU A 285 -15.91 -6.73 -4.15
CA GLU A 285 -14.94 -5.71 -3.80
C GLU A 285 -14.36 -5.10 -5.09
N PHE A 286 -14.13 -3.78 -5.09
CA PHE A 286 -13.66 -3.04 -6.27
C PHE A 286 -12.24 -2.56 -6.05
N GLY A 287 -11.29 -3.11 -6.78
CA GLY A 287 -9.88 -2.83 -6.61
C GLY A 287 -9.01 -3.78 -7.42
N VAL A 288 -7.87 -4.15 -6.87
CA VAL A 288 -6.94 -5.11 -7.45
C VAL A 288 -6.69 -6.27 -6.50
N LYS A 289 -6.56 -7.48 -7.03
CA LYS A 289 -6.12 -8.63 -6.23
C LYS A 289 -4.68 -8.41 -5.78
N THR A 290 -4.38 -8.77 -4.54
CA THR A 290 -3.04 -8.64 -3.95
C THR A 290 -2.69 -9.95 -3.29
N SER A 291 -1.52 -10.51 -3.62
CA SER A 291 -0.94 -11.65 -2.95
C SER A 291 -0.10 -11.17 -1.76
N ILE A 292 -0.27 -11.82 -0.62
CA ILE A 292 0.47 -11.53 0.62
C ILE A 292 1.14 -12.83 1.07
N ALA A 293 2.43 -12.74 1.40
CA ALA A 293 3.17 -13.81 2.02
C ALA A 293 3.60 -13.42 3.43
N THR A 294 3.32 -14.27 4.41
CA THR A 294 3.75 -14.11 5.81
C THR A 294 4.56 -15.30 6.24
N ILE A 295 5.38 -15.16 7.29
CA ILE A 295 6.04 -16.31 7.91
C ILE A 295 4.99 -17.29 8.46
N ASN A 296 5.23 -18.61 8.35
CA ASN A 296 4.36 -19.64 8.92
C ASN A 296 4.91 -20.17 10.25
N SER A 297 5.12 -19.26 11.21
CA SER A 297 5.61 -19.64 12.54
C SER A 297 5.28 -18.57 13.58
N LYS A 298 5.30 -18.94 14.85
CA LYS A 298 5.20 -17.97 15.95
C LYS A 298 6.58 -17.38 16.19
N ALA A 299 6.88 -16.24 15.57
CA ALA A 299 8.08 -15.49 15.85
C ALA A 299 7.92 -14.61 17.11
N LYS A 300 9.02 -14.30 17.79
CA LYS A 300 9.02 -13.45 18.99
C LYS A 300 8.47 -12.07 18.71
N GLY A 301 8.84 -11.47 17.58
CA GLY A 301 8.39 -10.13 17.15
C GLY A 301 7.00 -10.10 16.51
N GLY A 302 6.36 -11.23 16.24
CA GLY A 302 5.03 -11.30 15.64
C GLY A 302 5.00 -11.93 14.24
N GLN A 303 3.89 -11.73 13.51
CA GLN A 303 3.66 -12.33 12.20
C GLN A 303 4.11 -11.36 11.09
N PHE A 304 5.38 -11.45 10.69
CA PHE A 304 5.95 -10.58 9.64
C PHE A 304 5.43 -10.92 8.25
N VAL A 305 5.20 -9.87 7.46
CA VAL A 305 4.95 -9.96 6.02
C VAL A 305 6.30 -10.02 5.30
N VAL A 306 6.49 -11.05 4.47
CA VAL A 306 7.74 -11.31 3.75
C VAL A 306 7.58 -11.17 2.23
N GLY A 307 6.38 -10.86 1.75
CA GLY A 307 6.09 -10.57 0.35
C GLY A 307 4.71 -9.95 0.17
N ALA A 308 4.57 -9.03 -0.78
CA ALA A 308 3.32 -8.38 -1.14
C ALA A 308 3.35 -7.96 -2.62
N GLN A 309 2.44 -8.52 -3.43
CA GLN A 309 2.37 -8.25 -4.87
C GLN A 309 0.95 -7.86 -5.29
N SER A 310 0.84 -6.80 -6.07
CA SER A 310 -0.39 -6.45 -6.79
C SER A 310 -0.54 -7.35 -8.02
N LEU A 311 -1.75 -7.86 -8.26
CA LEU A 311 -2.07 -8.83 -9.31
C LEU A 311 -3.16 -8.25 -10.23
N PRO A 312 -2.79 -7.39 -11.20
CA PRO A 312 -3.72 -6.82 -12.16
C PRO A 312 -4.45 -7.89 -12.97
N GLY A 313 -5.69 -7.63 -13.39
CA GLY A 313 -6.47 -8.54 -14.21
C GLY A 313 -7.09 -9.73 -13.45
N ASN A 314 -6.98 -9.76 -12.11
CA ASN A 314 -7.56 -10.80 -11.27
C ASN A 314 -7.19 -12.23 -11.69
N PRO A 315 -5.88 -12.57 -11.85
CA PRO A 315 -5.45 -13.89 -12.29
C PRO A 315 -5.90 -14.97 -11.30
N TYR A 316 -5.90 -16.22 -11.76
CA TYR A 316 -6.13 -17.38 -10.90
C TYR A 316 -5.00 -17.52 -9.86
N ASP A 317 -5.32 -17.77 -8.58
CA ASP A 317 -4.36 -17.75 -7.48
C ASP A 317 -3.20 -18.74 -7.69
N GLY A 318 -3.48 -19.93 -8.20
CA GLY A 318 -2.44 -20.94 -8.49
C GLY A 318 -1.36 -20.47 -9.46
N HIS A 319 -1.67 -19.57 -10.39
CA HIS A 319 -0.70 -19.03 -11.34
C HIS A 319 0.23 -17.96 -10.75
N THR A 320 -0.10 -17.43 -9.56
CA THR A 320 0.64 -16.33 -8.94
C THR A 320 1.64 -16.81 -7.88
N LEU A 321 1.55 -18.07 -7.49
CA LEU A 321 2.34 -18.63 -6.38
C LEU A 321 3.85 -18.58 -6.67
N GLY A 322 4.26 -18.95 -7.89
CA GLY A 322 5.69 -18.94 -8.27
C GLY A 322 6.33 -17.57 -8.10
N ASN A 323 5.72 -16.54 -8.71
CA ASN A 323 6.21 -15.17 -8.62
C ASN A 323 6.23 -14.65 -7.16
N GLN A 324 5.23 -15.07 -6.34
CA GLN A 324 5.20 -14.68 -4.94
C GLN A 324 6.35 -15.32 -4.14
N ILE A 325 6.71 -16.56 -4.44
CA ILE A 325 7.86 -17.23 -3.82
C ILE A 325 9.15 -16.57 -4.26
N ASP A 326 9.31 -16.25 -5.55
CA ASP A 326 10.48 -15.52 -6.07
C ASP A 326 10.69 -14.19 -5.34
N GLN A 327 9.61 -13.43 -5.15
CA GLN A 327 9.68 -12.17 -4.39
C GLN A 327 10.13 -12.41 -2.94
N VAL A 328 9.58 -13.43 -2.27
CA VAL A 328 9.97 -13.74 -0.89
C VAL A 328 11.46 -14.08 -0.81
N GLU A 329 11.96 -14.92 -1.70
CA GLU A 329 13.38 -15.29 -1.75
C GLU A 329 14.28 -14.10 -2.05
N GLN A 330 13.88 -13.23 -2.97
CA GLN A 330 14.59 -11.99 -3.28
C GLN A 330 14.65 -11.02 -2.09
N LEU A 331 13.52 -10.83 -1.39
CA LEU A 331 13.43 -9.89 -0.26
C LEU A 331 14.15 -10.40 1.00
N THR A 332 14.14 -11.71 1.22
CA THR A 332 14.72 -12.33 2.43
C THR A 332 16.17 -12.81 2.24
N GLY A 333 16.58 -13.06 1.00
CA GLY A 333 17.83 -13.75 0.68
C GLY A 333 17.84 -15.22 1.12
N ILE A 334 16.68 -15.82 1.40
CA ILE A 334 16.54 -17.18 1.94
C ILE A 334 15.59 -17.99 1.06
N SER A 335 16.03 -19.17 0.63
CA SER A 335 15.20 -20.09 -0.13
C SER A 335 14.02 -20.60 0.68
N VAL A 336 12.83 -20.53 0.10
CA VAL A 336 11.59 -21.01 0.71
C VAL A 336 11.56 -22.54 0.63
N ARG A 337 11.55 -23.17 1.79
CA ARG A 337 11.47 -24.64 1.90
C ARG A 337 10.03 -25.17 1.96
N ARG A 338 9.11 -24.33 2.44
CA ARG A 338 7.71 -24.72 2.55
C ARG A 338 6.75 -23.55 2.39
N ALA A 339 5.77 -23.71 1.51
CA ALA A 339 4.68 -22.78 1.31
C ALA A 339 3.35 -23.43 1.71
N SER A 340 2.62 -22.82 2.65
CA SER A 340 1.27 -23.23 3.07
C SER A 340 0.25 -22.33 2.38
N ILE A 341 -0.65 -22.93 1.61
CA ILE A 341 -1.64 -22.24 0.78
C ILE A 341 -3.05 -22.78 0.99
N ASP A 342 -4.05 -22.06 0.54
CA ASP A 342 -5.43 -22.50 0.59
C ASP A 342 -5.83 -23.37 -0.62
N ARG A 343 -7.10 -23.82 -0.66
CA ARG A 343 -7.63 -24.64 -1.77
C ARG A 343 -7.77 -23.83 -3.07
N GLY A 344 -7.83 -22.53 -3.01
CA GLY A 344 -7.92 -21.65 -4.19
C GLY A 344 -6.69 -21.76 -5.10
N TYR A 345 -5.58 -22.28 -4.57
CA TYR A 345 -4.34 -22.49 -5.33
C TYR A 345 -4.22 -23.87 -5.98
N ARG A 346 -5.24 -24.72 -5.94
CA ARG A 346 -5.20 -26.05 -6.57
C ARG A 346 -4.82 -25.94 -8.06
N GLY A 347 -3.91 -26.83 -8.52
CA GLY A 347 -3.42 -26.77 -9.88
C GLY A 347 -2.34 -25.70 -10.11
N HIS A 348 -1.71 -25.19 -9.01
CA HIS A 348 -0.46 -24.44 -9.15
C HIS A 348 0.56 -25.32 -9.90
N LYS A 349 1.33 -24.69 -10.77
CA LYS A 349 2.37 -25.38 -11.56
C LYS A 349 3.76 -25.19 -10.97
N VAL A 350 3.83 -24.86 -9.67
CA VAL A 350 5.10 -24.66 -8.99
C VAL A 350 5.67 -26.03 -8.64
N ASP A 351 6.78 -26.37 -9.28
CA ASP A 351 7.59 -27.55 -9.03
C ASP A 351 9.05 -27.07 -8.95
N ARG A 352 9.64 -27.11 -7.76
CA ARG A 352 11.00 -26.62 -7.48
C ARG A 352 11.64 -27.55 -6.46
N ASP A 353 12.90 -27.89 -6.72
CA ASP A 353 13.69 -28.70 -5.80
C ASP A 353 13.78 -28.06 -4.41
N GLY A 354 13.51 -28.84 -3.39
CA GLY A 354 13.56 -28.40 -2.00
C GLY A 354 12.40 -27.56 -1.49
N LEU A 355 11.37 -27.32 -2.32
CA LEU A 355 10.16 -26.59 -1.97
C LEU A 355 8.95 -27.53 -1.77
N ASP A 356 8.44 -27.63 -0.56
CA ASP A 356 7.19 -28.30 -0.27
C ASP A 356 6.01 -27.33 -0.36
N VAL A 357 5.08 -27.53 -1.28
CA VAL A 357 3.83 -26.78 -1.34
C VAL A 357 2.69 -27.58 -0.72
N ILE A 358 2.12 -27.04 0.38
CA ILE A 358 1.09 -27.73 1.15
C ILE A 358 -0.25 -26.99 1.03
N ILE A 359 -1.22 -27.65 0.40
CA ILE A 359 -2.58 -27.14 0.24
C ILE A 359 -3.43 -27.51 1.47
N SER A 360 -4.19 -26.56 2.00
CA SER A 360 -5.07 -26.78 3.16
C SER A 360 -6.09 -27.91 2.91
N ASN A 361 -6.37 -28.67 3.98
CA ASN A 361 -7.31 -29.80 3.95
C ASN A 361 -6.97 -30.91 2.93
N THR A 362 -5.70 -31.09 2.60
CA THR A 362 -5.24 -32.29 1.87
C THR A 362 -5.32 -33.49 2.79
N ARG A 363 -5.95 -34.58 2.32
CA ARG A 363 -6.01 -35.85 3.07
C ARG A 363 -4.63 -36.52 3.10
N GLY A 364 -4.33 -37.32 4.13
CA GLY A 364 -3.09 -38.09 4.19
C GLY A 364 -1.91 -37.39 4.84
N ILE A 365 -2.03 -36.14 5.32
CA ILE A 365 -0.98 -35.47 6.07
C ILE A 365 -0.85 -36.16 7.45
N THR A 366 0.23 -36.91 7.65
CA THR A 366 0.52 -37.62 8.90
C THR A 366 1.44 -36.86 9.85
N SER A 367 2.38 -36.05 9.29
CA SER A 367 3.36 -35.32 10.07
C SER A 367 2.74 -34.31 11.05
N PRO A 368 3.03 -34.41 12.37
CA PRO A 368 2.54 -33.45 13.38
C PRO A 368 3.00 -32.04 13.12
N THR A 369 4.20 -31.86 12.55
CA THR A 369 4.76 -30.54 12.19
C THR A 369 3.93 -29.88 11.09
N ILE A 370 3.61 -30.60 10.02
CA ILE A 370 2.79 -30.09 8.91
C ILE A 370 1.36 -29.78 9.40
N LYS A 371 0.78 -30.64 10.23
CA LYS A 371 -0.54 -30.37 10.84
C LYS A 371 -0.55 -29.07 11.66
N ARG A 372 0.53 -28.78 12.40
CA ARG A 372 0.68 -27.53 13.15
C ARG A 372 0.83 -26.32 12.24
N GLU A 373 1.63 -26.42 11.19
CA GLU A 373 1.81 -25.36 10.20
C GLU A 373 0.50 -25.03 9.46
N MET A 374 -0.28 -26.07 9.12
CA MET A 374 -1.59 -25.89 8.50
C MET A 374 -2.61 -25.19 9.40
N ARG A 375 -2.60 -25.47 10.70
CA ARG A 375 -3.42 -24.71 11.67
C ARG A 375 -2.99 -23.26 11.74
N ARG A 376 -1.68 -23.00 11.65
CA ARG A 376 -1.14 -21.63 11.65
C ARG A 376 -1.38 -20.86 10.37
N ARG A 377 -1.71 -21.50 9.25
CA ARG A 377 -2.08 -20.80 8.02
C ARG A 377 -3.11 -19.71 8.27
N ASN A 378 -4.08 -19.95 9.11
CA ASN A 378 -5.13 -18.97 9.43
C ASN A 378 -4.58 -17.68 10.09
N ALA A 379 -3.34 -17.71 10.61
CA ALA A 379 -2.71 -16.50 11.17
C ALA A 379 -2.43 -15.40 10.14
N ILE A 380 -2.51 -15.68 8.84
CA ILE A 380 -2.43 -14.65 7.79
C ILE A 380 -3.69 -13.76 7.75
N GLU A 381 -4.86 -14.29 8.11
CA GLU A 381 -6.13 -13.55 8.06
C GLU A 381 -6.12 -12.30 8.96
N PRO A 382 -5.72 -12.39 10.25
CA PRO A 382 -5.54 -11.19 11.09
C PRO A 382 -4.50 -10.23 10.54
N VAL A 383 -3.39 -10.71 9.93
CA VAL A 383 -2.38 -9.83 9.30
C VAL A 383 -3.00 -9.05 8.16
N ILE A 384 -3.75 -9.70 7.27
CA ILE A 384 -4.48 -9.04 6.19
C ILE A 384 -5.50 -8.04 6.76
N GLY A 385 -6.21 -8.39 7.84
CA GLY A 385 -7.10 -7.48 8.56
C GLY A 385 -6.37 -6.22 9.00
N HIS A 386 -5.25 -6.36 9.72
CA HIS A 386 -4.43 -5.21 10.15
C HIS A 386 -3.85 -4.40 8.97
N MET A 387 -3.46 -5.05 7.87
CA MET A 387 -3.01 -4.32 6.67
C MET A 387 -4.15 -3.51 6.03
N LYS A 388 -5.39 -3.96 6.16
CA LYS A 388 -6.58 -3.25 5.69
C LYS A 388 -6.97 -2.12 6.65
N ASP A 389 -7.14 -2.41 7.93
CA ASP A 389 -7.71 -1.49 8.93
C ASP A 389 -6.70 -0.44 9.40
N ASP A 390 -5.48 -0.87 9.74
CA ASP A 390 -4.40 -0.01 10.26
C ASP A 390 -3.48 0.51 9.15
N GLY A 391 -3.56 -0.05 7.93
CA GLY A 391 -2.80 0.32 6.75
C GLY A 391 -3.70 0.88 5.65
N HIS A 392 -3.16 1.00 4.45
CA HIS A 392 -3.91 1.54 3.29
C HIS A 392 -4.43 0.47 2.33
N LEU A 393 -4.51 -0.82 2.75
CA LEU A 393 -4.94 -1.90 1.85
C LEU A 393 -6.45 -1.87 1.60
N GLU A 394 -7.26 -1.38 2.57
CA GLU A 394 -8.72 -1.23 2.42
C GLU A 394 -9.10 -0.05 1.52
N ARG A 395 -8.26 1.00 1.47
CA ARG A 395 -8.60 2.23 0.74
C ARG A 395 -7.39 2.82 0.04
N ASN A 396 -7.03 2.25 -1.09
CA ASN A 396 -5.91 2.74 -1.89
C ASN A 396 -6.27 3.98 -2.71
N HIS A 397 -5.56 5.08 -2.46
CA HIS A 397 -5.70 6.35 -3.17
C HIS A 397 -4.68 6.52 -4.31
N LEU A 398 -3.67 5.67 -4.42
CA LEU A 398 -2.64 5.78 -5.45
C LEU A 398 -3.23 5.39 -6.81
N LYS A 399 -2.77 6.04 -7.88
CA LYS A 399 -3.32 5.89 -9.22
C LYS A 399 -2.56 4.86 -10.04
N GLY A 400 -3.29 4.14 -10.87
CA GLY A 400 -2.77 3.18 -11.84
C GLY A 400 -2.27 1.87 -11.21
N PRO A 401 -1.90 0.89 -12.06
CA PRO A 401 -1.37 -0.40 -11.60
C PRO A 401 -0.08 -0.25 -10.78
N GLU A 402 0.78 0.69 -11.15
CA GLU A 402 2.00 1.02 -10.42
C GLU A 402 1.68 1.53 -9.00
N GLY A 403 0.68 2.40 -8.87
CA GLY A 403 0.21 2.86 -7.55
C GLY A 403 -0.36 1.73 -6.69
N ASP A 404 -0.98 0.73 -7.31
CA ASP A 404 -1.47 -0.45 -6.61
C ASP A 404 -0.32 -1.33 -6.09
N ALA A 405 0.72 -1.52 -6.89
CA ALA A 405 1.92 -2.26 -6.49
C ALA A 405 2.68 -1.54 -5.36
N ILE A 406 2.92 -0.23 -5.51
CA ILE A 406 3.53 0.61 -4.47
C ILE A 406 2.77 0.51 -3.14
N ASN A 407 1.43 0.63 -3.19
CA ASN A 407 0.63 0.58 -1.96
C ASN A 407 0.70 -0.79 -1.27
N ALA A 408 0.71 -1.90 -2.02
CA ALA A 408 0.84 -3.24 -1.47
C ALA A 408 2.17 -3.40 -0.70
N VAL A 409 3.29 -3.06 -1.33
CA VAL A 409 4.64 -3.16 -0.75
C VAL A 409 4.80 -2.27 0.48
N LEU A 410 4.42 -0.98 0.36
CA LEU A 410 4.57 -0.04 1.47
C LEU A 410 3.63 -0.34 2.65
N THR A 411 2.44 -0.89 2.39
CA THR A 411 1.54 -1.35 3.47
C THR A 411 2.13 -2.54 4.22
N ALA A 412 2.78 -3.47 3.51
CA ALA A 412 3.51 -4.57 4.12
C ALA A 412 4.69 -4.08 4.98
N ALA A 413 5.49 -3.14 4.47
CA ALA A 413 6.57 -2.50 5.23
C ALA A 413 6.04 -1.78 6.48
N GLY A 414 4.94 -1.03 6.36
CA GLY A 414 4.29 -0.36 7.48
C GLY A 414 3.78 -1.34 8.55
N HIS A 415 3.23 -2.49 8.16
CA HIS A 415 2.84 -3.55 9.08
C HIS A 415 4.06 -4.08 9.86
N ASN A 416 5.15 -4.39 9.16
CA ASN A 416 6.38 -4.88 9.78
C ASN A 416 6.98 -3.85 10.75
N LEU A 417 6.97 -2.56 10.39
CA LEU A 417 7.46 -1.49 11.27
C LEU A 417 6.64 -1.38 12.55
N ARG A 418 5.31 -1.55 12.51
CA ARG A 418 4.48 -1.59 13.72
C ARG A 418 4.87 -2.76 14.63
N LEU A 419 5.18 -3.92 14.07
CA LEU A 419 5.67 -5.08 14.83
C LEU A 419 7.05 -4.80 15.44
N LEU A 420 7.96 -4.21 14.68
CA LEU A 420 9.30 -3.85 15.13
C LEU A 420 9.26 -2.80 16.25
N GLU A 421 8.41 -1.77 16.14
CA GLU A 421 8.22 -0.78 17.21
C GLU A 421 7.77 -1.44 18.52
N LYS A 422 6.78 -2.36 18.45
CA LYS A 422 6.32 -3.13 19.61
C LYS A 422 7.42 -4.03 20.18
N TRP A 423 8.17 -4.70 19.32
CA TRP A 423 9.27 -5.58 19.71
C TRP A 423 10.39 -4.82 20.42
N LEU A 424 10.81 -3.67 19.89
CA LEU A 424 11.83 -2.85 20.49
C LEU A 424 11.41 -2.28 21.86
N ARG A 425 10.13 -1.91 22.01
CA ARG A 425 9.58 -1.50 23.31
C ARG A 425 9.64 -2.66 24.32
N LEU A 426 9.25 -3.87 23.92
CA LEU A 426 9.31 -5.06 24.76
C LEU A 426 10.75 -5.36 25.20
N LEU A 427 11.71 -5.34 24.25
CA LEU A 427 13.12 -5.55 24.55
C LEU A 427 13.67 -4.55 25.57
N PHE A 428 13.27 -3.29 25.44
CA PHE A 428 13.67 -2.24 26.40
C PHE A 428 13.11 -2.50 27.79
N VAL A 429 11.85 -2.87 27.92
CA VAL A 429 11.22 -3.22 29.21
C VAL A 429 11.90 -4.44 29.84
N LEU A 430 12.21 -5.47 29.05
CA LEU A 430 12.91 -6.67 29.53
C LEU A 430 14.32 -6.34 29.99
N PHE A 431 15.04 -5.50 29.25
CA PHE A 431 16.37 -5.01 29.66
C PHE A 431 16.31 -4.24 30.99
N LEU A 432 15.36 -3.31 31.12
CA LEU A 432 15.18 -2.53 32.34
C LEU A 432 14.86 -3.43 33.54
N ALA A 433 13.96 -4.39 33.37
CA ALA A 433 13.62 -5.35 34.40
C ALA A 433 14.82 -6.20 34.85
N ALA A 434 15.62 -6.70 33.89
CA ALA A 434 16.85 -7.44 34.19
C ALA A 434 17.87 -6.57 34.94
N PHE A 435 18.05 -5.32 34.50
CA PHE A 435 18.94 -4.36 35.14
C PHE A 435 18.54 -4.11 36.60
N ILE A 436 17.27 -3.83 36.86
CA ILE A 436 16.72 -3.64 38.22
C ILE A 436 16.95 -4.89 39.07
N GLN A 437 16.69 -6.10 38.54
CA GLN A 437 16.91 -7.35 39.29
C GLN A 437 18.38 -7.55 39.67
N ILE A 438 19.32 -7.22 38.78
CA ILE A 438 20.75 -7.31 39.08
C ILE A 438 21.12 -6.37 40.20
N HIS A 439 20.65 -5.11 40.16
CA HIS A 439 20.93 -4.10 41.19
C HIS A 439 20.34 -4.49 42.56
N ILE A 440 19.11 -4.99 42.59
CA ILE A 440 18.50 -5.48 43.83
C ILE A 440 19.32 -6.64 44.43
N ARG A 441 19.74 -7.61 43.58
CA ARG A 441 20.57 -8.73 44.06
C ARG A 441 21.93 -8.29 44.58
N GLN A 442 22.55 -7.29 43.96
CA GLN A 442 23.82 -6.72 44.42
C GLN A 442 23.64 -6.01 45.78
N SER A 443 22.59 -5.15 45.93
CA SER A 443 22.27 -4.47 47.17
C SER A 443 22.02 -5.43 48.33
N ILE A 444 21.29 -6.51 48.13
CA ILE A 444 21.03 -7.53 49.13
C ILE A 444 22.34 -8.26 49.53
N ARG A 445 23.26 -8.52 48.58
CA ARG A 445 24.57 -9.09 48.89
C ARG A 445 25.42 -8.19 49.74
N THR A 446 25.45 -6.87 49.45
CA THR A 446 26.21 -5.86 50.20
C THR A 446 25.72 -5.77 51.64
N ILE A 447 24.41 -5.77 51.87
CA ILE A 447 23.80 -5.76 53.22
C ILE A 447 24.16 -7.02 54.03
N LYS A 448 24.29 -8.18 53.39
CA LYS A 448 24.64 -9.47 54.06
C LYS A 448 26.15 -9.54 54.43
N HIS A 449 27.00 -8.69 53.88
CA HIS A 449 28.44 -8.70 54.12
C HIS A 449 28.94 -7.50 54.94
N THR A 450 28.05 -6.65 55.48
CA THR A 450 28.43 -5.61 56.42
C THR A 450 28.51 -6.24 57.83
N PRO A 451 29.71 -6.41 58.44
CA PRO A 451 29.81 -6.90 59.78
C PRO A 451 29.22 -5.85 60.76
N ALA A 452 28.53 -6.35 61.79
CA ALA A 452 27.97 -5.53 62.87
C ALA A 452 29.08 -4.90 63.73
#